data_4cd37d803f762f012694956fce7dc764
#
_entry.id   4cd37d803f762f012694956fce7dc764
#
_cell.length_a   1.000
_cell.length_b   1.000
_cell.length_c   1.000
_cell.angle_alpha   90.00
_cell.angle_beta   90.00
_cell.angle_gamma   90.00
#
_symmetry.space_group_name_H-M   'P 1'
#
loop_
_entity.id
_entity.type
_entity.pdbx_description
1 polymer ?
#
loop_
_entity_poly.entity_id
_entity_poly.type
_entity_poly.pdbx_seq_one_letter_code
_entity_poly.pdbx_strand_id
1 'polypeptide(L)'
;MQMPINTFKRALQAGETQIGVFLGLCDPYSAEVMAGTGFDWLLIDGEHAPNTPESVMRQLQAIAAYPVRPVVRTVDHGPARIKQYLDVGVQTLLVPMVESADEARALVRAMRYPPNGIRGVGTALARAARWNGVDGYFAQADTEMCLIVQVESRAGLAAVDEILAVEGVDAVFIGPADLAASLGHLGNPGHEEVKAVIADTLTRIRKSGKAAGVF
;
A
#
# COMPACT_ATOMS: atom_id res chain seq x y z
N MET A 1 13.37 -10.85 -19.35
CA MET A 1 13.82 -10.01 -18.20
C MET A 1 13.37 -10.69 -16.92
N GLN A 2 14.11 -10.50 -15.80
CA GLN A 2 13.71 -11.06 -14.51
C GLN A 2 12.51 -10.29 -13.93
N MET A 3 11.68 -11.00 -13.14
CA MET A 3 10.58 -10.40 -12.38
C MET A 3 11.16 -9.40 -11.36
N PRO A 4 10.64 -8.16 -11.30
CA PRO A 4 11.00 -7.22 -10.24
C PRO A 4 10.59 -7.76 -8.87
N ILE A 5 11.54 -7.83 -7.94
CA ILE A 5 11.29 -8.32 -6.57
C ILE A 5 10.80 -7.17 -5.71
N ASN A 6 9.74 -7.41 -4.94
CA ASN A 6 9.24 -6.44 -3.96
C ASN A 6 10.08 -6.49 -2.68
N THR A 7 11.14 -5.70 -2.65
CA THR A 7 12.06 -5.64 -1.49
C THR A 7 11.41 -5.03 -0.25
N PHE A 8 10.37 -4.17 -0.41
CA PHE A 8 9.61 -3.66 0.72
C PHE A 8 8.81 -4.77 1.43
N LYS A 9 8.11 -5.61 0.66
CA LYS A 9 7.41 -6.77 1.21
C LYS A 9 8.37 -7.70 1.97
N ARG A 10 9.57 -7.95 1.41
CA ARG A 10 10.59 -8.80 2.07
C ARG A 10 11.06 -8.18 3.39
N ALA A 11 11.29 -6.86 3.44
CA ALA A 11 11.68 -6.15 4.66
C ALA A 11 10.60 -6.25 5.74
N LEU A 12 9.31 -6.05 5.36
CA LEU A 12 8.19 -6.24 6.29
C LEU A 12 8.12 -7.67 6.84
N GLN A 13 8.29 -8.67 5.98
CA GLN A 13 8.30 -10.09 6.38
C GLN A 13 9.48 -10.45 7.29
N ALA A 14 10.62 -9.77 7.11
CA ALA A 14 11.79 -9.90 7.99
C ALA A 14 11.64 -9.15 9.33
N GLY A 15 10.56 -8.38 9.51
CA GLY A 15 10.35 -7.57 10.72
C GLY A 15 11.25 -6.35 10.79
N GLU A 16 11.81 -5.91 9.68
CA GLU A 16 12.67 -4.73 9.61
C GLU A 16 11.84 -3.45 9.73
N THR A 17 12.29 -2.53 10.59
CA THR A 17 11.66 -1.20 10.69
C THR A 17 11.94 -0.42 9.40
N GLN A 18 10.88 0.14 8.81
CA GLN A 18 10.95 0.91 7.57
C GLN A 18 10.46 2.34 7.83
N ILE A 19 11.28 3.33 7.50
CA ILE A 19 10.95 4.75 7.64
C ILE A 19 10.73 5.34 6.24
N GLY A 20 9.60 5.99 6.04
CA GLY A 20 9.24 6.57 4.74
C GLY A 20 8.64 7.95 4.84
N VAL A 21 8.36 8.53 3.67
CA VAL A 21 7.76 9.86 3.55
C VAL A 21 6.69 9.88 2.45
N PHE A 22 5.68 10.74 2.63
CA PHE A 22 4.60 10.93 1.66
C PHE A 22 4.99 11.94 0.58
N LEU A 23 4.74 11.61 -0.69
CA LEU A 23 4.95 12.45 -1.86
C LEU A 23 3.62 13.03 -2.34
N GLY A 24 3.37 14.30 -2.05
CA GLY A 24 2.14 15.01 -2.44
C GLY A 24 2.31 15.98 -3.60
N LEU A 25 3.53 16.19 -4.13
CA LEU A 25 3.80 17.21 -5.16
C LEU A 25 3.49 16.74 -6.60
N CYS A 26 3.19 15.47 -6.80
CA CYS A 26 2.85 14.85 -8.11
C CYS A 26 3.92 15.05 -9.20
N ASP A 27 5.14 15.32 -8.81
CA ASP A 27 6.24 15.68 -9.70
C ASP A 27 7.38 14.65 -9.64
N PRO A 28 7.84 14.10 -10.79
CA PRO A 28 8.88 13.09 -10.82
C PRO A 28 10.26 13.61 -10.38
N TYR A 29 10.55 14.91 -10.59
CA TYR A 29 11.82 15.49 -10.18
C TYR A 29 11.91 15.59 -8.66
N SER A 30 10.83 16.02 -7.99
CA SER A 30 10.78 16.04 -6.52
C SER A 30 10.84 14.62 -5.93
N ALA A 31 10.21 13.64 -6.58
CA ALA A 31 10.29 12.24 -6.18
C ALA A 31 11.74 11.71 -6.26
N GLU A 32 12.47 12.05 -7.33
CA GLU A 32 13.88 11.69 -7.51
C GLU A 32 14.76 12.31 -6.42
N VAL A 33 14.58 13.59 -6.11
CA VAL A 33 15.29 14.25 -5.00
C VAL A 33 15.06 13.51 -3.68
N MET A 34 13.81 13.18 -3.37
CA MET A 34 13.46 12.44 -2.15
C MET A 34 14.04 11.03 -2.13
N ALA A 35 14.16 10.36 -3.28
CA ALA A 35 14.74 9.03 -3.37
C ALA A 35 16.22 8.97 -2.94
N GLY A 36 16.95 10.10 -3.04
CA GLY A 36 18.34 10.24 -2.60
C GLY A 36 18.52 10.59 -1.13
N THR A 37 17.47 10.79 -0.34
CA THR A 37 17.55 11.33 1.03
C THR A 37 17.72 10.30 2.12
N GLY A 38 17.68 8.99 1.80
CA GLY A 38 17.92 7.90 2.76
C GLY A 38 16.69 7.32 3.42
N PHE A 39 15.47 7.68 2.97
CA PHE A 39 14.26 6.98 3.37
C PHE A 39 14.23 5.55 2.79
N ASP A 40 13.66 4.60 3.54
CA ASP A 40 13.50 3.23 3.09
C ASP A 40 12.41 3.09 2.03
N TRP A 41 11.36 3.92 2.11
CA TRP A 41 10.23 3.92 1.18
C TRP A 41 9.65 5.31 0.94
N LEU A 42 9.03 5.49 -0.23
CA LEU A 42 8.33 6.70 -0.61
C LEU A 42 6.87 6.35 -0.93
N LEU A 43 5.93 7.03 -0.28
CA LEU A 43 4.51 6.86 -0.58
C LEU A 43 4.05 7.93 -1.57
N ILE A 44 3.71 7.49 -2.76
CA ILE A 44 3.07 8.33 -3.78
C ILE A 44 1.57 8.37 -3.44
N ASP A 45 1.10 9.52 -3.00
CA ASP A 45 -0.25 9.66 -2.49
C ASP A 45 -1.26 9.92 -3.61
N GLY A 46 -2.16 8.96 -3.84
CA GLY A 46 -3.25 9.09 -4.80
C GLY A 46 -4.58 9.49 -4.17
N GLU A 47 -4.66 9.60 -2.84
CA GLU A 47 -5.87 9.96 -2.11
C GLU A 47 -5.97 11.47 -1.88
N HIS A 48 -5.02 12.06 -1.15
CA HIS A 48 -5.03 13.47 -0.78
C HIS A 48 -4.11 14.36 -1.65
N ALA A 49 -3.44 13.77 -2.64
CA ALA A 49 -2.71 14.51 -3.65
C ALA A 49 -3.26 14.20 -5.06
N PRO A 50 -3.18 15.13 -6.02
CA PRO A 50 -3.78 14.98 -7.34
C PRO A 50 -3.00 14.01 -8.25
N ASN A 51 -2.49 12.89 -7.71
CA ASN A 51 -1.80 11.86 -8.47
C ASN A 51 -2.78 11.03 -9.31
N THR A 52 -2.38 10.76 -10.53
CA THR A 52 -3.06 9.87 -11.47
C THR A 52 -2.16 8.65 -11.77
N PRO A 53 -2.65 7.57 -12.38
CA PRO A 53 -1.79 6.48 -12.82
C PRO A 53 -0.62 6.93 -13.69
N GLU A 54 -0.81 7.98 -14.50
CA GLU A 54 0.26 8.56 -15.33
C GLU A 54 1.34 9.24 -14.47
N SER A 55 0.96 10.13 -13.53
CA SER A 55 1.93 10.79 -12.65
C SER A 55 2.65 9.79 -11.74
N VAL A 56 1.94 8.77 -11.25
CA VAL A 56 2.53 7.66 -10.50
C VAL A 56 3.59 6.94 -11.35
N MET A 57 3.25 6.58 -12.60
CA MET A 57 4.21 5.93 -13.51
C MET A 57 5.48 6.75 -13.71
N ARG A 58 5.36 8.06 -13.92
CA ARG A 58 6.51 8.97 -14.09
C ARG A 58 7.39 9.02 -12.84
N GLN A 59 6.78 9.08 -11.64
CA GLN A 59 7.51 9.03 -10.38
C GLN A 59 8.21 7.68 -10.19
N LEU A 60 7.55 6.55 -10.48
CA LEU A 60 8.18 5.22 -10.48
C LEU A 60 9.38 5.11 -11.43
N GLN A 61 9.32 5.80 -12.57
CA GLN A 61 10.44 5.84 -13.53
C GLN A 61 11.62 6.66 -12.98
N ALA A 62 11.33 7.82 -12.39
CA ALA A 62 12.35 8.70 -11.81
C ALA A 62 13.14 8.03 -10.68
N ILE A 63 12.44 7.31 -9.78
CA ILE A 63 13.07 6.67 -8.62
C ILE A 63 13.65 5.28 -8.91
N ALA A 64 13.49 4.75 -10.12
CA ALA A 64 13.87 3.36 -10.44
C ALA A 64 15.36 3.03 -10.27
N ALA A 65 16.23 4.03 -10.30
CA ALA A 65 17.68 3.86 -10.12
C ALA A 65 18.12 3.90 -8.65
N TYR A 66 17.20 4.22 -7.74
CA TYR A 66 17.47 4.38 -6.30
C TYR A 66 17.04 3.15 -5.50
N PRO A 67 17.67 2.87 -4.35
CA PRO A 67 17.31 1.71 -3.52
C PRO A 67 15.98 1.87 -2.77
N VAL A 68 15.37 3.07 -2.83
CA VAL A 68 14.11 3.37 -2.15
C VAL A 68 12.95 2.56 -2.75
N ARG A 69 11.99 2.21 -1.91
CA ARG A 69 10.86 1.33 -2.27
C ARG A 69 9.59 2.14 -2.45
N PRO A 70 8.95 2.10 -3.63
CA PRO A 70 7.71 2.83 -3.84
C PRO A 70 6.50 2.12 -3.22
N VAL A 71 5.67 2.88 -2.54
CA VAL A 71 4.32 2.52 -2.08
C VAL A 71 3.35 3.49 -2.71
N VAL A 72 2.19 3.05 -3.14
CA VAL A 72 1.15 3.95 -3.68
C VAL A 72 -0.09 3.86 -2.82
N ARG A 73 -0.59 5.00 -2.33
CA ARG A 73 -1.90 5.03 -1.69
C ARG A 73 -2.97 5.22 -2.76
N THR A 74 -3.97 4.34 -2.76
CA THR A 74 -5.12 4.42 -3.67
C THR A 74 -6.11 5.48 -3.20
N VAL A 75 -6.93 5.99 -4.11
CA VAL A 75 -8.01 6.94 -3.77
C VAL A 75 -9.19 6.24 -3.09
N ASP A 76 -9.42 4.98 -3.43
CA ASP A 76 -10.53 4.17 -2.98
C ASP A 76 -10.23 2.67 -3.12
N HIS A 77 -11.24 1.82 -2.91
CA HIS A 77 -11.20 0.36 -3.05
C HIS A 77 -11.49 -0.12 -4.48
N GLY A 78 -11.59 0.77 -5.45
CA GLY A 78 -12.04 0.46 -6.81
C GLY A 78 -11.10 -0.49 -7.56
N PRO A 79 -11.54 -1.70 -7.96
CA PRO A 79 -10.67 -2.68 -8.62
C PRO A 79 -10.12 -2.19 -9.96
N ALA A 80 -10.82 -1.27 -10.62
CA ALA A 80 -10.33 -0.66 -11.86
C ALA A 80 -9.09 0.21 -11.62
N ARG A 81 -9.09 1.02 -10.55
CA ARG A 81 -7.97 1.87 -10.18
C ARG A 81 -6.78 1.03 -9.67
N ILE A 82 -7.06 0.04 -8.84
CA ILE A 82 -6.06 -0.93 -8.38
C ILE A 82 -5.35 -1.57 -9.57
N LYS A 83 -6.11 -2.09 -10.54
CA LYS A 83 -5.55 -2.67 -11.77
C LYS A 83 -4.64 -1.69 -12.52
N GLN A 84 -5.05 -0.43 -12.69
CA GLN A 84 -4.25 0.59 -13.37
C GLN A 84 -2.92 0.83 -12.66
N TYR A 85 -2.91 0.95 -11.34
CA TYR A 85 -1.67 1.09 -10.57
C TYR A 85 -0.76 -0.14 -10.69
N LEU A 86 -1.32 -1.33 -10.59
CA LEU A 86 -0.55 -2.56 -10.75
C LEU A 86 0.03 -2.68 -12.17
N ASP A 87 -0.71 -2.27 -13.21
CA ASP A 87 -0.26 -2.36 -14.61
C ASP A 87 0.84 -1.35 -14.93
N VAL A 88 0.88 -0.17 -14.29
CA VAL A 88 2.03 0.75 -14.43
C VAL A 88 3.25 0.33 -13.61
N GLY A 89 3.14 -0.75 -12.82
CA GLY A 89 4.28 -1.40 -12.17
C GLY A 89 4.39 -1.16 -10.66
N VAL A 90 3.31 -0.70 -10.01
CA VAL A 90 3.22 -0.68 -8.55
C VAL A 90 3.14 -2.11 -8.04
N GLN A 91 3.90 -2.43 -6.98
CA GLN A 91 3.86 -3.72 -6.31
C GLN A 91 3.32 -3.62 -4.88
N THR A 92 3.34 -2.43 -4.28
CA THR A 92 2.85 -2.19 -2.92
C THR A 92 1.76 -1.13 -2.94
N LEU A 93 0.57 -1.49 -2.50
CA LEU A 93 -0.56 -0.56 -2.34
C LEU A 93 -0.87 -0.36 -0.86
N LEU A 94 -1.11 0.90 -0.48
CA LEU A 94 -1.78 1.30 0.74
C LEU A 94 -3.22 1.67 0.36
N VAL A 95 -4.21 0.98 0.93
CA VAL A 95 -5.63 1.23 0.64
C VAL A 95 -6.29 1.85 1.86
N PRO A 96 -6.85 3.08 1.75
CA PRO A 96 -7.42 3.81 2.87
C PRO A 96 -8.78 3.26 3.30
N MET A 97 -9.26 3.64 4.48
CA MET A 97 -10.63 3.44 4.98
C MET A 97 -11.14 2.00 4.89
N VAL A 98 -10.31 1.01 5.23
CA VAL A 98 -10.75 -0.40 5.25
C VAL A 98 -11.47 -0.69 6.57
N GLU A 99 -12.74 -1.08 6.48
CA GLU A 99 -13.65 -1.18 7.62
C GLU A 99 -14.17 -2.60 7.87
N SER A 100 -13.82 -3.55 7.01
CA SER A 100 -14.26 -4.94 7.16
C SER A 100 -13.29 -5.95 6.56
N ALA A 101 -13.38 -7.21 7.03
CA ALA A 101 -12.66 -8.33 6.44
C ALA A 101 -13.11 -8.62 5.00
N ASP A 102 -14.37 -8.35 4.66
CA ASP A 102 -14.86 -8.56 3.29
C ASP A 102 -14.26 -7.55 2.31
N GLU A 103 -14.13 -6.29 2.71
CA GLU A 103 -13.38 -5.31 1.93
C GLU A 103 -11.92 -5.73 1.74
N ALA A 104 -11.24 -6.14 2.82
CA ALA A 104 -9.87 -6.63 2.75
C ALA A 104 -9.73 -7.84 1.79
N ARG A 105 -10.66 -8.81 1.83
CA ARG A 105 -10.69 -9.93 0.87
C ARG A 105 -10.92 -9.47 -0.57
N ALA A 106 -11.80 -8.50 -0.78
CA ALA A 106 -12.06 -7.94 -2.10
C ALA A 106 -10.81 -7.26 -2.67
N LEU A 107 -10.05 -6.52 -1.84
CA LEU A 107 -8.79 -5.90 -2.21
C LEU A 107 -7.73 -6.94 -2.60
N VAL A 108 -7.55 -7.99 -1.79
CA VAL A 108 -6.65 -9.11 -2.13
C VAL A 108 -6.99 -9.70 -3.49
N ARG A 109 -8.28 -9.95 -3.76
CA ARG A 109 -8.73 -10.48 -5.05
C ARG A 109 -8.51 -9.50 -6.20
N ALA A 110 -8.66 -8.20 -5.97
CA ALA A 110 -8.42 -7.16 -6.98
C ALA A 110 -6.94 -7.09 -7.43
N MET A 111 -6.02 -7.47 -6.55
CA MET A 111 -4.58 -7.48 -6.82
C MET A 111 -4.07 -8.77 -7.48
N ARG A 112 -4.83 -9.86 -7.42
CA ARG A 112 -4.42 -11.18 -7.92
C ARG A 112 -5.09 -11.53 -9.25
N TYR A 113 -4.38 -12.26 -10.08
CA TYR A 113 -4.92 -12.81 -11.33
C TYR A 113 -5.85 -14.01 -11.08
N PRO A 114 -6.80 -14.28 -12.00
CA PRO A 114 -7.54 -15.54 -11.96
C PRO A 114 -6.61 -16.77 -12.00
N PRO A 115 -6.95 -17.86 -11.31
CA PRO A 115 -8.19 -18.11 -10.56
C PRO A 115 -8.21 -17.52 -9.15
N ASN A 116 -7.08 -17.00 -8.63
CA ASN A 116 -6.92 -16.53 -7.25
C ASN A 116 -7.55 -15.16 -6.99
N GLY A 117 -7.90 -14.42 -8.06
CA GLY A 117 -8.47 -13.09 -7.98
C GLY A 117 -9.23 -12.67 -9.24
N ILE A 118 -9.36 -11.35 -9.41
CA ILE A 118 -10.14 -10.72 -10.49
C ILE A 118 -9.33 -9.68 -11.29
N ARG A 119 -8.00 -9.59 -11.08
CA ARG A 119 -7.16 -8.67 -11.83
C ARG A 119 -7.24 -8.97 -13.32
N GLY A 120 -7.61 -7.96 -14.14
CA GLY A 120 -7.68 -8.11 -15.59
C GLY A 120 -6.32 -8.38 -16.23
N VAL A 121 -6.30 -9.23 -17.24
CA VAL A 121 -5.07 -9.64 -17.95
C VAL A 121 -4.78 -8.66 -19.08
N GLY A 122 -3.63 -8.00 -19.05
CA GLY A 122 -3.23 -6.99 -20.05
C GLY A 122 -1.71 -6.85 -20.20
N THR A 123 -0.96 -7.93 -19.97
CA THR A 123 0.52 -7.90 -19.87
C THR A 123 1.23 -7.39 -21.11
N ALA A 124 0.65 -7.57 -22.29
CA ALA A 124 1.21 -7.04 -23.56
C ALA A 124 1.28 -5.51 -23.58
N LEU A 125 0.42 -4.82 -22.82
CA LEU A 125 0.38 -3.36 -22.71
C LEU A 125 0.91 -2.86 -21.36
N ALA A 126 1.03 -3.74 -20.37
CA ALA A 126 1.37 -3.36 -19.00
C ALA A 126 2.89 -3.22 -18.79
N ARG A 127 3.29 -2.06 -18.23
CA ARG A 127 4.68 -1.82 -17.80
C ARG A 127 5.15 -2.83 -16.74
N ALA A 128 4.26 -3.28 -15.88
CA ALA A 128 4.55 -4.27 -14.85
C ALA A 128 5.21 -5.54 -15.41
N ALA A 129 4.69 -6.06 -16.53
CA ALA A 129 5.20 -7.24 -17.22
C ALA A 129 6.28 -6.91 -18.26
N ARG A 130 6.73 -5.65 -18.34
CA ARG A 130 7.66 -5.17 -19.39
C ARG A 130 7.19 -5.59 -20.79
N TRP A 131 5.90 -5.39 -21.07
CA TRP A 131 5.26 -5.72 -22.37
C TRP A 131 5.51 -7.17 -22.79
N ASN A 132 5.23 -8.13 -21.89
CA ASN A 132 5.55 -9.55 -21.98
C ASN A 132 7.06 -9.88 -21.96
N GLY A 133 7.91 -8.94 -21.61
CA GLY A 133 9.36 -9.16 -21.55
C GLY A 133 9.85 -9.82 -20.26
N VAL A 134 8.98 -10.01 -19.27
CA VAL A 134 9.30 -10.73 -18.02
C VAL A 134 8.91 -12.20 -18.18
N ASP A 135 9.88 -13.10 -18.07
CA ASP A 135 9.68 -14.54 -18.19
C ASP A 135 8.89 -15.08 -16.98
N GLY A 136 7.83 -15.83 -17.24
CA GLY A 136 7.01 -16.43 -16.17
C GLY A 136 6.29 -15.41 -15.29
N TYR A 137 5.95 -14.21 -15.81
CA TYR A 137 5.33 -13.12 -15.05
C TYR A 137 4.11 -13.58 -14.22
N PHE A 138 3.16 -14.29 -14.84
CA PHE A 138 1.94 -14.71 -14.15
C PHE A 138 2.18 -15.68 -12.98
N ALA A 139 3.23 -16.50 -13.06
CA ALA A 139 3.56 -17.44 -11.99
C ALA A 139 4.15 -16.73 -10.75
N GLN A 140 4.65 -15.51 -10.91
CA GLN A 140 5.37 -14.78 -9.88
C GLN A 140 4.65 -13.50 -9.43
N ALA A 141 3.77 -12.95 -10.26
CA ALA A 141 3.16 -11.63 -10.03
C ALA A 141 2.45 -11.54 -8.68
N ASP A 142 1.59 -12.52 -8.34
CA ASP A 142 0.81 -12.50 -7.11
C ASP A 142 1.69 -12.53 -5.84
N THR A 143 2.85 -13.20 -5.90
CA THR A 143 3.76 -13.29 -4.74
C THR A 143 4.49 -11.98 -4.44
N GLU A 144 4.67 -11.15 -5.46
CA GLU A 144 5.34 -9.85 -5.33
C GLU A 144 4.38 -8.70 -5.01
N MET A 145 3.05 -8.95 -5.00
CA MET A 145 2.10 -7.93 -4.56
C MET A 145 2.10 -7.81 -3.03
N CYS A 146 2.07 -6.58 -2.54
CA CYS A 146 2.01 -6.24 -1.12
C CYS A 146 0.78 -5.36 -0.88
N LEU A 147 -0.13 -5.84 -0.04
CA LEU A 147 -1.31 -5.08 0.38
C LEU A 147 -1.15 -4.58 1.80
N ILE A 148 -1.19 -3.27 1.95
CA ILE A 148 -1.31 -2.57 3.22
C ILE A 148 -2.72 -2.01 3.30
N VAL A 149 -3.48 -2.37 4.32
CA VAL A 149 -4.80 -1.79 4.57
C VAL A 149 -4.70 -0.71 5.64
N GLN A 150 -5.36 0.43 5.43
CA GLN A 150 -5.36 1.53 6.39
C GLN A 150 -6.63 1.48 7.21
N VAL A 151 -6.46 1.38 8.54
CA VAL A 151 -7.53 1.39 9.54
C VAL A 151 -7.52 2.74 10.23
N GLU A 152 -8.61 3.49 10.08
CA GLU A 152 -8.67 4.89 10.51
C GLU A 152 -10.08 5.35 10.86
N SER A 153 -10.96 4.39 11.18
CA SER A 153 -12.32 4.66 11.65
C SER A 153 -12.71 3.75 12.80
N ARG A 154 -13.80 4.10 13.52
CA ARG A 154 -14.39 3.22 14.55
C ARG A 154 -14.77 1.85 14.00
N ALA A 155 -15.30 1.79 12.78
CA ALA A 155 -15.70 0.55 12.15
C ALA A 155 -14.46 -0.32 11.84
N GLY A 156 -13.42 0.27 11.25
CA GLY A 156 -12.17 -0.42 11.00
C GLY A 156 -11.48 -0.94 12.27
N LEU A 157 -11.49 -0.14 13.36
CA LEU A 157 -11.00 -0.59 14.68
C LEU A 157 -11.79 -1.78 15.21
N ALA A 158 -13.12 -1.75 15.10
CA ALA A 158 -13.96 -2.85 15.55
C ALA A 158 -13.70 -4.15 14.78
N ALA A 159 -13.40 -4.03 13.49
CA ALA A 159 -13.13 -5.16 12.57
C ALA A 159 -11.65 -5.57 12.50
N VAL A 160 -10.75 -4.91 13.22
CA VAL A 160 -9.31 -5.07 12.99
C VAL A 160 -8.83 -6.52 13.13
N ASP A 161 -9.32 -7.29 14.08
CA ASP A 161 -8.90 -8.69 14.26
C ASP A 161 -9.38 -9.58 13.11
N GLU A 162 -10.57 -9.31 12.57
CA GLU A 162 -11.10 -10.00 11.40
C GLU A 162 -10.31 -9.62 10.14
N ILE A 163 -9.92 -8.35 9.99
CA ILE A 163 -9.05 -7.87 8.91
C ILE A 163 -7.67 -8.53 9.02
N LEU A 164 -7.11 -8.63 10.23
CA LEU A 164 -5.82 -9.29 10.47
C LEU A 164 -5.85 -10.78 10.15
N ALA A 165 -6.98 -11.44 10.22
CA ALA A 165 -7.13 -12.84 9.85
C ALA A 165 -7.20 -13.06 8.31
N VAL A 166 -7.32 -12.00 7.51
CA VAL A 166 -7.40 -12.14 6.05
C VAL A 166 -6.02 -12.49 5.48
N GLU A 167 -5.96 -13.63 4.79
CA GLU A 167 -4.78 -14.03 4.03
C GLU A 167 -4.56 -13.10 2.83
N GLY A 168 -3.32 -12.63 2.65
CA GLY A 168 -2.96 -11.71 1.56
C GLY A 168 -2.95 -10.23 1.97
N VAL A 169 -3.39 -9.89 3.18
CA VAL A 169 -3.06 -8.61 3.82
C VAL A 169 -1.65 -8.76 4.43
N ASP A 170 -0.70 -7.95 3.99
CA ASP A 170 0.70 -8.00 4.43
C ASP A 170 0.95 -7.10 5.65
N ALA A 171 0.26 -5.96 5.73
CA ALA A 171 0.40 -4.98 6.80
C ALA A 171 -0.91 -4.24 7.08
N VAL A 172 -1.02 -3.69 8.29
CA VAL A 172 -2.07 -2.73 8.66
C VAL A 172 -1.41 -1.41 9.07
N PHE A 173 -1.91 -0.32 8.50
CA PHE A 173 -1.42 1.03 8.74
C PHE A 173 -2.50 1.86 9.44
N ILE A 174 -2.14 2.62 10.46
CA ILE A 174 -3.09 3.49 11.18
C ILE A 174 -2.99 4.91 10.63
N GLY A 175 -4.14 5.50 10.26
CA GLY A 175 -4.26 6.91 9.87
C GLY A 175 -4.75 7.75 11.06
N PRO A 176 -3.86 8.45 11.80
CA PRO A 176 -4.24 9.14 13.04
C PRO A 176 -5.23 10.28 12.85
N ALA A 177 -5.21 10.97 11.70
CA ALA A 177 -6.05 12.14 11.45
C ALA A 177 -7.53 11.75 11.32
N ASP A 178 -7.83 10.79 10.43
CA ASP A 178 -9.18 10.29 10.21
C ASP A 178 -9.68 9.49 11.41
N LEU A 179 -8.77 8.72 12.06
CA LEU A 179 -9.10 8.03 13.29
C LEU A 179 -9.52 9.00 14.39
N ALA A 180 -8.79 10.09 14.58
CA ALA A 180 -9.16 11.13 15.55
C ALA A 180 -10.52 11.74 15.22
N ALA A 181 -10.77 12.07 13.97
CA ALA A 181 -12.05 12.57 13.51
C ALA A 181 -13.20 11.58 13.81
N SER A 182 -12.99 10.30 13.48
CA SER A 182 -13.96 9.23 13.73
C SER A 182 -14.23 9.02 15.23
N LEU A 183 -13.23 9.24 16.08
CA LEU A 183 -13.38 9.18 17.55
C LEU A 183 -14.00 10.44 18.17
N GLY A 184 -14.26 11.51 17.38
CA GLY A 184 -14.83 12.76 17.85
C GLY A 184 -13.79 13.83 18.22
N HIS A 185 -12.54 13.62 17.86
CA HIS A 185 -11.39 14.50 18.13
C HIS A 185 -10.84 15.13 16.84
N LEU A 186 -11.72 15.59 15.94
CA LEU A 186 -11.34 16.21 14.66
C LEU A 186 -10.25 17.27 14.84
N GLY A 187 -9.16 17.14 14.08
CA GLY A 187 -8.01 18.05 14.13
C GLY A 187 -7.08 17.86 15.33
N ASN A 188 -7.32 16.86 16.17
CA ASN A 188 -6.49 16.56 17.35
C ASN A 188 -6.05 15.08 17.40
N PRO A 189 -5.21 14.61 16.46
CA PRO A 189 -4.69 13.24 16.46
C PRO A 189 -3.78 12.95 17.67
N GLY A 190 -3.32 14.00 18.36
CA GLY A 190 -2.54 13.90 19.58
C GLY A 190 -3.36 13.70 20.87
N HIS A 191 -4.69 13.61 20.80
CA HIS A 191 -5.54 13.36 21.94
C HIS A 191 -5.20 12.03 22.64
N GLU A 192 -5.24 12.01 23.98
CA GLU A 192 -4.79 10.84 24.75
C GLU A 192 -5.59 9.56 24.44
N GLU A 193 -6.89 9.68 24.21
CA GLU A 193 -7.73 8.55 23.77
C GLU A 193 -7.25 8.01 22.42
N VAL A 194 -6.95 8.89 21.46
CA VAL A 194 -6.47 8.50 20.11
C VAL A 194 -5.13 7.77 20.21
N LYS A 195 -4.18 8.33 20.99
CA LYS A 195 -2.88 7.69 21.22
C LYS A 195 -3.02 6.30 21.87
N ALA A 196 -3.89 6.18 22.87
CA ALA A 196 -4.13 4.92 23.56
C ALA A 196 -4.70 3.86 22.60
N VAL A 197 -5.68 4.23 21.78
CA VAL A 197 -6.27 3.35 20.76
C VAL A 197 -5.24 2.94 19.71
N ILE A 198 -4.41 3.88 19.22
CA ILE A 198 -3.32 3.58 18.28
C ILE A 198 -2.35 2.56 18.90
N ALA A 199 -1.89 2.78 20.13
CA ALA A 199 -0.93 1.91 20.80
C ALA A 199 -1.48 0.48 21.00
N ASP A 200 -2.75 0.35 21.41
CA ASP A 200 -3.43 -0.94 21.51
C ASP A 200 -3.51 -1.63 20.15
N THR A 201 -3.99 -0.90 19.12
CA THR A 201 -4.16 -1.45 17.77
C THR A 201 -2.82 -1.91 17.18
N LEU A 202 -1.75 -1.12 17.29
CA LEU A 202 -0.40 -1.53 16.85
C LEU A 202 0.08 -2.80 17.57
N THR A 203 -0.25 -2.93 18.85
CA THR A 203 0.07 -4.15 19.63
C THR A 203 -0.68 -5.37 19.10
N ARG A 204 -1.97 -5.22 18.78
CA ARG A 204 -2.81 -6.30 18.19
C ARG A 204 -2.27 -6.71 16.82
N ILE A 205 -1.93 -5.74 15.95
CA ILE A 205 -1.36 -6.00 14.63
C ILE A 205 -0.07 -6.82 14.78
N ARG A 206 0.85 -6.39 15.62
CA ARG A 206 2.13 -7.10 15.84
C ARG A 206 1.93 -8.52 16.37
N LYS A 207 0.97 -8.74 17.26
CA LYS A 207 0.64 -10.08 17.79
C LYS A 207 0.08 -11.01 16.72
N SER A 208 -0.57 -10.50 15.69
CA SER A 208 -1.06 -11.29 14.55
C SER A 208 0.05 -11.77 13.60
N GLY A 209 1.28 -11.27 13.76
CA GLY A 209 2.40 -11.56 12.87
C GLY A 209 2.44 -10.67 11.61
N LYS A 210 1.50 -9.75 11.43
CA LYS A 210 1.51 -8.77 10.33
C LYS A 210 2.33 -7.54 10.68
N ALA A 211 2.84 -6.85 9.65
CA ALA A 211 3.55 -5.60 9.85
C ALA A 211 2.59 -4.48 10.29
N ALA A 212 3.04 -3.67 11.25
CA ALA A 212 2.29 -2.55 11.80
C ALA A 212 2.91 -1.23 11.36
N GLY A 213 2.10 -0.31 10.83
CA GLY A 213 2.52 1.02 10.43
C GLY A 213 1.64 2.11 11.02
N VAL A 214 2.18 3.30 11.14
CA VAL A 214 1.47 4.51 11.58
C VAL A 214 2.10 5.73 10.94
N PHE A 215 1.28 6.75 10.69
CA PHE A 215 1.71 8.06 10.19
C PHE A 215 2.15 8.99 11.33
#